data_517361c361b3c4f5bbcac427a1889407
#
_entry.id   517361c361b3c4f5bbcac427a1889407
#
_cell.length_a   1.000
_cell.length_b   1.000
_cell.length_c   1.000
_cell.angle_alpha   90.00
_cell.angle_beta   90.00
_cell.angle_gamma   90.00
#
_symmetry.space_group_name_H-M   'P 1'
#
loop_
_entity.id
_entity.type
_entity.pdbx_description
1 polymer ?
#
loop_
_entity_poly.entity_id
_entity_poly.type
_entity_poly.pdbx_seq_one_letter_code
_entity_poly.pdbx_strand_id
1 'polypeptide(L)'
;MNMEHENPSVFPIGNPLPEMFSRYFIGQAYLQPLSDKGSPISNVTFEPGCRNNWHIHHKGGQILLVTGGKGWYQAWGEPAVELHPGDVVNIPPEVKHWHGAAKDSWFSHLAVEIPADGASTEWLEAVSDESYNNLSVKEK
;
A
#
# COMPACT_ATOMS: atom_id res chain seq x y z
N MET A 1 19.61 -1.95 19.18
CA MET A 1 19.19 -1.66 17.86
C MET A 1 17.83 -1.04 17.85
N ASN A 2 17.69 -0.03 17.09
CA ASN A 2 16.44 0.70 17.06
C ASN A 2 15.54 0.14 15.96
N MET A 3 14.43 -0.45 16.38
CA MET A 3 13.50 -1.04 15.42
C MET A 3 12.47 -0.05 14.92
N GLU A 4 12.48 1.19 15.42
CA GLU A 4 11.44 2.13 15.08
C GLU A 4 11.54 2.59 13.64
N HIS A 5 12.71 2.50 13.07
CA HIS A 5 12.92 3.01 11.73
C HIS A 5 13.49 1.94 10.83
N GLU A 6 13.08 0.71 11.10
CA GLU A 6 13.50 -0.35 10.23
C GLU A 6 13.00 -0.07 8.83
N ASN A 7 13.91 -0.14 7.86
CA ASN A 7 13.55 0.13 6.48
C ASN A 7 13.74 -1.15 5.68
N PRO A 8 12.65 -1.80 5.30
CA PRO A 8 12.75 -3.06 4.58
C PRO A 8 13.13 -2.90 3.10
N SER A 9 13.20 -1.66 2.61
CA SER A 9 13.41 -1.39 1.18
C SER A 9 14.81 -0.87 0.94
N VAL A 10 15.29 -1.00 -0.32
CA VAL A 10 16.54 -0.36 -0.71
C VAL A 10 16.36 1.13 -0.96
N PHE A 11 15.13 1.62 -1.00
CA PHE A 11 14.85 3.03 -1.20
C PHE A 11 14.69 3.73 0.13
N PRO A 12 14.92 5.06 0.18
CA PRO A 12 14.75 5.78 1.44
C PRO A 12 13.32 5.64 1.96
N ILE A 13 13.21 5.62 3.29
CA ILE A 13 11.88 5.49 3.90
C ILE A 13 11.06 6.77 3.75
N GLY A 14 11.73 7.91 3.77
CA GLY A 14 11.05 9.18 3.60
C GLY A 14 10.43 9.69 4.88
N ASN A 15 9.42 10.54 4.74
CA ASN A 15 8.78 11.20 5.85
C ASN A 15 7.44 10.59 6.14
N PRO A 16 6.91 10.75 7.37
CA PRO A 16 5.55 10.31 7.66
C PRO A 16 4.58 10.91 6.65
N LEU A 17 3.52 10.19 6.33
CA LEU A 17 2.52 10.68 5.41
C LEU A 17 1.96 12.01 5.89
N PRO A 18 1.75 12.98 4.98
CA PRO A 18 1.07 14.20 5.35
C PRO A 18 -0.36 13.90 5.81
N GLU A 19 -0.91 14.77 6.63
CA GLU A 19 -2.22 14.55 7.20
C GLU A 19 -3.28 14.37 6.13
N MET A 20 -3.15 15.05 5.00
CA MET A 20 -4.14 14.93 3.94
C MET A 20 -4.26 13.49 3.45
N PHE A 21 -3.23 12.66 3.66
CA PHE A 21 -3.29 11.25 3.29
C PHE A 21 -3.40 10.35 4.51
N SER A 22 -2.72 10.70 5.62
CA SER A 22 -2.64 9.77 6.75
C SER A 22 -4.01 9.47 7.37
N ARG A 23 -4.96 10.37 7.18
CA ARG A 23 -6.31 10.12 7.72
C ARG A 23 -7.00 8.94 7.04
N TYR A 24 -6.47 8.47 5.93
CA TYR A 24 -7.02 7.31 5.22
C TYR A 24 -6.23 6.05 5.52
N PHE A 25 -5.42 6.07 6.58
CA PHE A 25 -4.61 4.93 6.98
C PHE A 25 -4.86 4.63 8.44
N ILE A 26 -4.82 3.34 8.78
CA ILE A 26 -4.73 2.92 10.17
C ILE A 26 -3.28 2.55 10.39
N GLY A 27 -2.64 3.18 11.40
CA GLY A 27 -1.24 2.97 11.66
C GLY A 27 -0.37 4.02 10.98
N GLN A 28 0.93 3.82 11.02
CA GLN A 28 1.88 4.80 10.54
C GLN A 28 2.52 4.32 9.23
N ALA A 29 2.54 5.19 8.24
CA ALA A 29 3.21 4.94 6.99
C ALA A 29 4.08 6.11 6.62
N TYR A 30 5.01 5.87 5.69
CA TYR A 30 6.01 6.84 5.27
C TYR A 30 6.03 6.91 3.76
N LEU A 31 6.37 8.07 3.23
CA LEU A 31 6.34 8.30 1.81
C LEU A 31 7.63 8.97 1.36
N GLN A 32 8.24 8.41 0.33
CA GLN A 32 9.41 9.00 -0.29
C GLN A 32 9.16 9.12 -1.78
N PRO A 33 8.88 10.33 -2.27
CA PRO A 33 8.76 10.51 -3.72
C PRO A 33 10.10 10.22 -4.39
N LEU A 34 10.06 9.51 -5.49
CA LEU A 34 11.28 9.14 -6.22
C LEU A 34 11.33 9.79 -7.58
N SER A 35 10.19 9.92 -8.25
CA SER A 35 10.13 10.53 -9.56
C SER A 35 8.75 11.15 -9.73
N ASP A 36 8.71 12.37 -10.29
CA ASP A 36 7.43 13.03 -10.48
C ASP A 36 7.18 13.37 -11.95
N LYS A 37 7.96 12.77 -12.84
CA LYS A 37 7.78 13.02 -14.27
C LYS A 37 7.27 11.76 -14.94
N GLY A 38 6.44 11.97 -15.98
CA GLY A 38 5.84 10.85 -16.67
C GLY A 38 4.94 10.08 -15.73
N SER A 39 5.38 8.91 -15.30
CA SER A 39 4.66 8.09 -14.33
C SER A 39 5.24 8.35 -12.95
N PRO A 40 4.56 9.11 -12.08
CA PRO A 40 5.11 9.36 -10.75
C PRO A 40 5.33 8.08 -9.98
N ILE A 41 6.44 8.02 -9.25
CA ILE A 41 6.81 6.84 -8.49
C ILE A 41 7.20 7.28 -7.09
N SER A 42 6.65 6.61 -6.09
CA SER A 42 7.01 6.83 -4.70
C SER A 42 7.29 5.50 -4.02
N ASN A 43 8.17 5.54 -3.03
CA ASN A 43 8.36 4.39 -2.14
C ASN A 43 7.47 4.61 -0.93
N VAL A 44 6.59 3.65 -0.64
CA VAL A 44 5.67 3.74 0.49
C VAL A 44 6.03 2.64 1.45
N THR A 45 6.25 3.01 2.72
CA THR A 45 6.65 2.06 3.75
C THR A 45 5.61 2.08 4.87
N PHE A 46 5.18 0.90 5.28
CA PHE A 46 4.14 0.72 6.30
C PHE A 46 4.74 0.06 7.51
N GLU A 47 4.48 0.61 8.70
CA GLU A 47 4.81 -0.09 9.94
C GLU A 47 3.93 -1.32 10.09
N PRO A 48 4.34 -2.29 10.92
CA PRO A 48 3.51 -3.48 11.11
C PRO A 48 2.08 -3.10 11.50
N GLY A 49 1.11 -3.74 10.87
CA GLY A 49 -0.29 -3.48 11.13
C GLY A 49 -0.90 -2.33 10.38
N CYS A 50 -0.09 -1.51 9.73
CA CYS A 50 -0.60 -0.33 9.02
C CYS A 50 -1.22 -0.74 7.69
N ARG A 51 -2.38 -0.15 7.39
CA ARG A 51 -3.04 -0.39 6.10
C ARG A 51 -3.83 0.83 5.71
N ASN A 52 -4.06 0.98 4.39
CA ASN A 52 -4.89 2.09 3.95
C ASN A 52 -6.35 1.65 3.89
N ASN A 53 -7.21 2.64 3.73
CA ASN A 53 -8.65 2.39 3.56
C ASN A 53 -8.91 1.75 2.21
N TRP A 54 -10.08 1.14 2.06
CA TRP A 54 -10.58 0.78 0.75
C TRP A 54 -10.61 2.03 -0.11
N HIS A 55 -10.21 1.89 -1.37
CA HIS A 55 -10.21 3.04 -2.27
C HIS A 55 -10.24 2.58 -3.71
N ILE A 56 -10.51 3.54 -4.60
CA ILE A 56 -10.63 3.29 -6.02
C ILE A 56 -9.81 4.34 -6.75
N HIS A 57 -9.01 3.90 -7.72
CA HIS A 57 -8.35 4.82 -8.65
C HIS A 57 -9.24 4.96 -9.86
N HIS A 58 -9.79 6.16 -10.05
CA HIS A 58 -10.63 6.42 -11.22
C HIS A 58 -9.73 6.84 -12.36
N LYS A 59 -9.75 6.05 -13.43
CA LYS A 59 -8.91 6.26 -14.59
C LYS A 59 -7.45 6.02 -14.22
N GLY A 60 -6.65 5.60 -15.15
CA GLY A 60 -5.23 5.34 -14.90
C GLY A 60 -4.98 4.03 -14.18
N GLY A 61 -4.94 4.07 -12.86
CA GLY A 61 -4.62 2.88 -12.09
C GLY A 61 -3.29 3.03 -11.40
N GLN A 62 -2.79 1.92 -10.84
CA GLN A 62 -1.56 1.96 -10.07
C GLN A 62 -0.89 0.60 -10.11
N ILE A 63 0.42 0.58 -10.14
CA ILE A 63 1.18 -0.67 -10.07
C ILE A 63 2.01 -0.64 -8.80
N LEU A 64 1.97 -1.73 -8.03
CA LEU A 64 2.77 -1.87 -6.83
C LEU A 64 3.90 -2.85 -7.12
N LEU A 65 5.11 -2.45 -6.77
CA LEU A 65 6.29 -3.33 -6.86
C LEU A 65 6.80 -3.50 -5.45
N VAL A 66 6.65 -4.71 -4.90
CA VAL A 66 7.02 -4.94 -3.50
C VAL A 66 8.52 -4.99 -3.36
N THR A 67 9.05 -4.14 -2.48
CA THR A 67 10.50 -3.98 -2.30
C THR A 67 11.00 -4.54 -0.99
N GLY A 68 10.13 -4.81 -0.01
CA GLY A 68 10.62 -5.36 1.23
C GLY A 68 9.48 -5.72 2.17
N GLY A 69 9.79 -6.63 3.10
CA GLY A 69 8.84 -7.00 4.13
C GLY A 69 7.74 -7.91 3.63
N LYS A 70 6.62 -7.89 4.35
CA LYS A 70 5.49 -8.74 4.03
C LYS A 70 4.21 -7.92 4.21
N GLY A 71 3.30 -8.05 3.27
CA GLY A 71 2.07 -7.27 3.32
C GLY A 71 0.92 -7.98 2.64
N TRP A 72 -0.16 -7.24 2.44
CA TRP A 72 -1.42 -7.76 1.89
C TRP A 72 -1.94 -6.84 0.81
N TYR A 73 -2.66 -7.43 -0.13
CA TYR A 73 -3.47 -6.72 -1.12
C TYR A 73 -4.80 -7.46 -1.24
N GLN A 74 -5.89 -6.71 -1.30
CA GLN A 74 -7.20 -7.33 -1.49
C GLN A 74 -8.07 -6.44 -2.36
N ALA A 75 -8.62 -7.04 -3.42
CA ALA A 75 -9.67 -6.40 -4.22
C ALA A 75 -11.01 -6.79 -3.60
N TRP A 76 -11.98 -5.88 -3.69
CA TRP A 76 -13.30 -6.09 -3.10
C TRP A 76 -13.93 -7.34 -3.66
N GLY A 77 -14.39 -8.21 -2.78
CA GLY A 77 -15.04 -9.45 -3.19
C GLY A 77 -14.09 -10.61 -3.46
N GLU A 78 -12.76 -10.37 -3.33
CA GLU A 78 -11.77 -11.40 -3.60
C GLU A 78 -11.00 -11.73 -2.33
N PRO A 79 -10.39 -12.89 -2.27
CA PRO A 79 -9.52 -13.19 -1.11
C PRO A 79 -8.32 -12.26 -1.07
N ALA A 80 -7.84 -11.97 0.15
CA ALA A 80 -6.62 -11.20 0.28
C ALA A 80 -5.43 -12.04 -0.17
N VAL A 81 -4.44 -11.37 -0.76
CA VAL A 81 -3.23 -12.00 -1.27
C VAL A 81 -2.05 -11.51 -0.45
N GLU A 82 -1.24 -12.43 0.06
CA GLU A 82 -0.05 -12.06 0.80
C GLU A 82 1.04 -11.65 -0.18
N LEU A 83 1.71 -10.54 0.13
CA LEU A 83 2.72 -9.96 -0.77
C LEU A 83 4.10 -10.10 -0.18
N HIS A 84 5.06 -10.41 -1.03
CA HIS A 84 6.47 -10.59 -0.67
C HIS A 84 7.35 -9.80 -1.63
N PRO A 85 8.61 -9.54 -1.25
CA PRO A 85 9.50 -8.79 -2.14
C PRO A 85 9.59 -9.45 -3.52
N GLY A 86 9.49 -8.63 -4.54
CA GLY A 86 9.49 -9.10 -5.92
C GLY A 86 8.11 -9.28 -6.50
N ASP A 87 7.06 -9.26 -5.66
CA ASP A 87 5.71 -9.38 -6.19
C ASP A 87 5.29 -8.09 -6.86
N VAL A 88 4.47 -8.22 -7.89
CA VAL A 88 3.94 -7.09 -8.65
C VAL A 88 2.42 -7.18 -8.62
N VAL A 89 1.79 -6.07 -8.24
CA VAL A 89 0.33 -5.98 -8.27
C VAL A 89 -0.05 -4.90 -9.26
N ASN A 90 -0.75 -5.28 -10.32
CA ASN A 90 -1.28 -4.32 -11.26
C ASN A 90 -2.72 -4.04 -10.87
N ILE A 91 -2.98 -2.83 -10.41
CA ILE A 91 -4.31 -2.43 -9.93
C ILE A 91 -4.98 -1.65 -11.04
N PRO A 92 -5.95 -2.25 -11.75
CA PRO A 92 -6.62 -1.53 -12.83
C PRO A 92 -7.46 -0.39 -12.28
N PRO A 93 -7.81 0.58 -13.11
CA PRO A 93 -8.73 1.61 -12.67
C PRO A 93 -10.09 1.01 -12.31
N GLU A 94 -10.79 1.71 -11.42
CA GLU A 94 -12.16 1.38 -11.03
C GLU A 94 -12.28 0.14 -10.16
N VAL A 95 -11.16 -0.39 -9.61
CA VAL A 95 -11.22 -1.54 -8.73
C VAL A 95 -11.10 -1.06 -7.28
N LYS A 96 -12.09 -1.40 -6.46
CA LYS A 96 -12.07 -1.09 -5.03
C LYS A 96 -11.09 -2.06 -4.35
N HIS A 97 -10.11 -1.53 -3.63
CA HIS A 97 -9.06 -2.35 -3.05
C HIS A 97 -8.40 -1.66 -1.87
N TRP A 98 -7.56 -2.40 -1.17
CA TRP A 98 -6.68 -1.85 -0.14
C TRP A 98 -5.39 -2.65 -0.12
N HIS A 99 -4.35 -2.09 0.51
CA HIS A 99 -3.11 -2.81 0.76
C HIS A 99 -2.48 -2.28 2.03
N GLY A 100 -1.53 -3.05 2.57
CA GLY A 100 -0.88 -2.67 3.80
C GLY A 100 0.07 -3.72 4.28
N ALA A 101 0.65 -3.48 5.47
CA ALA A 101 1.63 -4.38 6.06
C ALA A 101 0.95 -5.55 6.74
N ALA A 102 1.68 -6.66 6.88
CA ALA A 102 1.24 -7.73 7.76
C ALA A 102 1.35 -7.23 9.20
N LYS A 103 0.63 -7.89 10.11
CA LYS A 103 0.59 -7.39 11.48
C LYS A 103 1.93 -7.54 12.19
N ASP A 104 2.79 -8.40 11.70
CA ASP A 104 4.08 -8.65 12.34
C ASP A 104 5.27 -8.29 11.46
N SER A 105 5.08 -7.46 10.45
CA SER A 105 6.16 -7.14 9.52
C SER A 105 6.01 -5.74 8.98
N TRP A 106 7.12 -5.05 8.83
CA TRP A 106 7.17 -3.86 7.99
C TRP A 106 6.93 -4.28 6.55
N PHE A 107 6.50 -3.34 5.74
CA PHE A 107 6.17 -3.62 4.34
C PHE A 107 6.46 -2.39 3.52
N SER A 108 7.11 -2.56 2.38
CA SER A 108 7.32 -1.43 1.49
C SER A 108 7.09 -1.85 0.05
N HIS A 109 6.65 -0.89 -0.74
CA HIS A 109 6.47 -1.09 -2.16
C HIS A 109 6.70 0.22 -2.88
N LEU A 110 7.04 0.12 -4.16
CA LEU A 110 6.96 1.27 -5.04
C LEU A 110 5.54 1.37 -5.51
N ALA A 111 5.02 2.59 -5.52
CA ALA A 111 3.71 2.88 -6.09
C ALA A 111 3.97 3.63 -7.38
N VAL A 112 3.60 3.02 -8.50
CA VAL A 112 3.77 3.59 -9.83
C VAL A 112 2.40 4.04 -10.31
N GLU A 113 2.23 5.35 -10.47
CA GLU A 113 0.94 5.89 -10.93
C GLU A 113 0.86 5.79 -12.44
N ILE A 114 -0.29 5.37 -12.93
CA ILE A 114 -0.54 5.35 -14.37
C ILE A 114 -1.26 6.63 -14.71
N PRO A 115 -0.62 7.57 -15.44
CA PRO A 115 -1.26 8.85 -15.72
C PRO A 115 -2.47 8.68 -16.63
N ALA A 116 -3.50 9.48 -16.40
CA ALA A 116 -4.66 9.53 -17.27
C ALA A 116 -5.39 10.84 -17.01
N ASP A 117 -6.00 11.38 -18.05
CA ASP A 117 -6.76 12.62 -17.91
C ASP A 117 -7.91 12.39 -16.95
N GLY A 118 -8.03 13.28 -15.97
CA GLY A 118 -9.11 13.18 -15.00
C GLY A 118 -8.93 12.11 -13.96
N ALA A 119 -7.72 11.57 -13.82
CA ALA A 119 -7.46 10.54 -12.81
C ALA A 119 -7.65 11.12 -11.42
N SER A 120 -8.21 10.31 -10.51
CA SER A 120 -8.42 10.70 -9.13
C SER A 120 -8.51 9.46 -8.27
N THR A 121 -8.35 9.65 -6.96
CA THR A 121 -8.50 8.56 -6.00
C THR A 121 -9.72 8.85 -5.14
N GLU A 122 -10.59 7.86 -5.03
CA GLU A 122 -11.75 7.95 -4.17
C GLU A 122 -11.50 7.12 -2.92
N TRP A 123 -11.49 7.76 -1.74
CA TRP A 123 -11.25 7.09 -0.47
C TRP A 123 -12.57 6.64 0.13
N LEU A 124 -12.60 5.40 0.61
CA LEU A 124 -13.81 4.79 1.12
C LEU A 124 -13.57 4.35 2.57
N GLU A 125 -14.29 3.32 3.01
CA GLU A 125 -14.26 2.95 4.42
C GLU A 125 -12.93 2.30 4.82
N ALA A 126 -12.63 2.34 6.10
CA ALA A 126 -11.44 1.71 6.64
C ALA A 126 -11.59 0.19 6.58
N VAL A 127 -10.46 -0.50 6.54
CA VAL A 127 -10.42 -1.95 6.70
C VAL A 127 -10.52 -2.21 8.20
N SER A 128 -11.62 -2.81 8.64
CA SER A 128 -11.86 -2.99 10.06
C SER A 128 -10.81 -3.88 10.70
N ASP A 129 -10.61 -3.69 12.01
CA ASP A 129 -9.68 -4.56 12.73
C ASP A 129 -10.12 -6.01 12.64
N GLU A 130 -11.43 -6.25 12.67
CA GLU A 130 -11.93 -7.61 12.59
C GLU A 130 -11.54 -8.25 11.26
N SER A 131 -11.80 -7.57 10.16
CA SER A 131 -11.44 -8.10 8.85
C SER A 131 -9.94 -8.29 8.72
N TYR A 132 -9.17 -7.31 9.18
CA TYR A 132 -7.73 -7.37 9.08
C TYR A 132 -7.15 -8.51 9.91
N ASN A 133 -7.66 -8.69 11.13
CA ASN A 133 -7.13 -9.72 12.01
C ASN A 133 -7.51 -11.12 11.58
N ASN A 134 -8.50 -11.24 10.69
CA ASN A 134 -8.89 -12.55 10.17
C ASN A 134 -8.15 -12.92 8.90
N LEU A 135 -7.22 -12.08 8.43
CA LEU A 135 -6.44 -12.43 7.26
C LEU A 135 -5.51 -13.58 7.59
N SER A 136 -5.37 -14.47 6.64
CA SER A 136 -4.43 -15.55 6.79
C SER A 136 -4.10 -16.07 5.42
N VAL A 137 -2.93 -16.68 5.32
CA VAL A 137 -2.57 -17.38 4.10
C VAL A 137 -3.44 -18.60 4.01
N LYS A 138 -4.19 -18.72 2.93
CA LYS A 138 -5.00 -19.90 2.78
C LYS A 138 -4.15 -21.02 2.35
N GLU A 139 -4.29 -22.08 3.10
CA GLU A 139 -3.62 -23.19 2.68
C GLU A 139 -4.47 -23.89 1.81
N LYS A 140 -4.48 -24.16 1.14
CA LYS A 140 -5.48 -24.75 0.51
C LYS A 140 -5.49 -25.23 -0.25
#